data_c1f652e24c47217e93a782ded96ecc93
#
_entry.id   c1f652e24c47217e93a782ded96ecc93
#
_cell.length_a   1.000
_cell.length_b   1.000
_cell.length_c   1.000
_cell.angle_alpha   90.00
_cell.angle_beta   90.00
_cell.angle_gamma   90.00
#
_symmetry.space_group_name_H-M   'P 1'
#
loop_
_entity.id
_entity.type
_entity.pdbx_description
1 polymer ?
#
loop_
_entity_poly.entity_id
_entity_poly.type
_entity_poly.pdbx_seq_one_letter_code
_entity_poly.pdbx_strand_id
1 'polypeptide(L)'
;LHEGLSVSMEEAIRMNASAVAFSIMVGAEFERDTLLAFSQLVDDAERYGMPTLAVTAVGKGLERDSRYLGLASRIAGELGARIVKTYYCDNFEHITSTCPVPVVIAGGKKVPESDALDIAYKAVQAGAAGVDMGRNIFQSESPVAMVQAVRAVVHENATGAEAFEMYKDLK
;
A
#
# COMPACT_ATOMS: atom_id res chain seq x y z
N LEU A 1 12.89 1.03 13.63
CA LEU A 1 12.76 0.76 12.18
C LEU A 1 13.81 1.56 11.44
N HIS A 2 14.87 0.89 11.02
CA HIS A 2 15.96 1.46 10.24
C HIS A 2 16.16 0.55 9.03
N GLU A 3 15.64 0.94 7.89
CA GLU A 3 15.69 0.18 6.65
C GLU A 3 16.69 0.83 5.68
N GLY A 4 17.33 0.02 4.86
CA GLY A 4 18.27 0.45 3.83
C GLY A 4 18.06 -0.30 2.53
N LEU A 5 18.60 0.21 1.44
CA LEU A 5 18.57 -0.45 0.13
C LEU A 5 19.43 -1.72 0.19
N SER A 6 18.85 -2.86 -0.14
CA SER A 6 19.51 -4.17 -0.10
C SER A 6 19.76 -4.76 -1.49
N VAL A 7 19.14 -4.19 -2.52
CA VAL A 7 19.23 -4.67 -3.91
C VAL A 7 19.52 -3.47 -4.81
N SER A 8 20.45 -3.62 -5.75
CA SER A 8 20.68 -2.59 -6.78
C SER A 8 19.58 -2.61 -7.84
N MET A 9 19.44 -1.53 -8.59
CA MET A 9 18.47 -1.46 -9.68
C MET A 9 18.77 -2.46 -10.79
N GLU A 10 20.04 -2.68 -11.11
CA GLU A 10 20.48 -3.67 -12.09
C GLU A 10 20.07 -5.09 -11.68
N GLU A 11 20.19 -5.42 -10.38
CA GLU A 11 19.77 -6.72 -9.88
C GLU A 11 18.25 -6.88 -9.94
N ALA A 12 17.49 -5.83 -9.59
CA ALA A 12 16.04 -5.85 -9.72
C ALA A 12 15.60 -6.10 -11.18
N ILE A 13 16.27 -5.45 -12.14
CA ILE A 13 16.02 -5.65 -13.58
C ILE A 13 16.39 -7.09 -13.99
N ARG A 14 17.54 -7.58 -13.53
CA ARG A 14 17.96 -8.97 -13.81
C ARG A 14 16.97 -10.00 -13.29
N MET A 15 16.32 -9.72 -12.17
CA MET A 15 15.23 -10.52 -11.59
C MET A 15 13.88 -10.32 -12.28
N ASN A 16 13.82 -9.52 -13.34
CA ASN A 16 12.60 -9.17 -14.06
C ASN A 16 11.52 -8.53 -13.16
N ALA A 17 11.93 -7.68 -12.22
CA ALA A 17 11.00 -6.92 -11.39
C ALA A 17 10.21 -5.91 -12.24
N SER A 18 8.90 -5.83 -12.02
CA SER A 18 8.03 -4.85 -12.68
C SER A 18 7.96 -3.51 -11.93
N ALA A 19 8.37 -3.50 -10.69
CA ALA A 19 8.46 -2.32 -9.82
C ALA A 19 9.39 -2.63 -8.64
N VAL A 20 9.85 -1.58 -7.96
CA VAL A 20 10.61 -1.70 -6.70
C VAL A 20 9.88 -0.95 -5.59
N ALA A 21 10.04 -1.41 -4.35
CA ALA A 21 9.40 -0.81 -3.19
C ALA A 21 10.39 -0.51 -2.07
N PHE A 22 10.12 0.54 -1.31
CA PHE A 22 10.90 0.90 -0.14
C PHE A 22 10.00 1.55 0.93
N SER A 23 10.30 1.32 2.20
CA SER A 23 9.54 1.90 3.32
C SER A 23 10.11 3.25 3.75
N ILE A 24 9.25 4.25 3.90
CA ILE A 24 9.59 5.53 4.52
C ILE A 24 8.89 5.67 5.86
N MET A 25 9.61 6.17 6.88
CA MET A 25 9.17 6.18 8.28
C MET A 25 9.06 7.61 8.80
N VAL A 26 8.03 8.34 8.36
CA VAL A 26 7.82 9.75 8.73
C VAL A 26 7.56 9.90 10.23
N GLY A 27 8.28 10.82 10.90
CA GLY A 27 8.21 11.02 12.34
C GLY A 27 8.93 9.95 13.17
N ALA A 28 9.72 9.06 12.56
CA ALA A 28 10.56 8.09 13.26
C ALA A 28 11.99 8.62 13.46
N GLU A 29 12.75 7.95 14.33
CA GLU A 29 14.15 8.30 14.64
C GLU A 29 15.04 8.36 13.37
N PHE A 30 14.82 7.45 12.42
CA PHE A 30 15.59 7.35 11.18
C PHE A 30 14.81 7.91 9.96
N GLU A 31 13.91 8.87 10.17
CA GLU A 31 13.13 9.50 9.10
C GLU A 31 14.01 9.99 7.96
N ARG A 32 15.01 10.82 8.28
CA ARG A 32 15.93 11.39 7.29
C ARG A 32 16.61 10.31 6.45
N ASP A 33 17.06 9.24 7.07
CA ASP A 33 17.81 8.18 6.37
C ASP A 33 16.91 7.42 5.40
N THR A 34 15.67 7.12 5.82
CA THR A 34 14.70 6.44 4.94
C THR A 34 14.23 7.33 3.79
N LEU A 35 14.05 8.63 4.00
CA LEU A 35 13.68 9.58 2.95
C LEU A 35 14.81 9.75 1.92
N LEU A 36 16.06 9.87 2.36
CA LEU A 36 17.21 9.97 1.47
C LEU A 36 17.46 8.68 0.68
N ALA A 37 17.32 7.52 1.34
CA ALA A 37 17.43 6.23 0.66
C ALA A 37 16.33 6.03 -0.39
N PHE A 38 15.10 6.46 -0.08
CA PHE A 38 14.00 6.42 -1.05
C PHE A 38 14.24 7.38 -2.23
N SER A 39 14.70 8.61 -1.98
CA SER A 39 15.05 9.56 -3.04
C SER A 39 16.14 8.99 -3.97
N GLN A 40 17.16 8.36 -3.41
CA GLN A 40 18.20 7.70 -4.21
C GLN A 40 17.63 6.55 -5.05
N LEU A 41 16.73 5.74 -4.47
CA LEU A 41 16.04 4.67 -5.20
C LEU A 41 15.22 5.21 -6.37
N VAL A 42 14.54 6.35 -6.18
CA VAL A 42 13.75 7.00 -7.25
C VAL A 42 14.67 7.47 -8.37
N ASP A 43 15.78 8.15 -8.05
CA ASP A 43 16.75 8.60 -9.05
C ASP A 43 17.33 7.44 -9.88
N ASP A 44 17.64 6.32 -9.22
CA ASP A 44 18.14 5.12 -9.90
C ASP A 44 17.05 4.47 -10.74
N ALA A 45 15.83 4.39 -10.23
CA ALA A 45 14.70 3.80 -10.92
C ALA A 45 14.29 4.58 -12.19
N GLU A 46 14.32 5.91 -12.14
CA GLU A 46 13.98 6.77 -13.27
C GLU A 46 14.89 6.55 -14.48
N ARG A 47 16.17 6.25 -14.28
CA ARG A 47 17.13 5.94 -15.36
C ARG A 47 16.74 4.73 -16.19
N TYR A 48 15.98 3.81 -15.59
CA TYR A 48 15.54 2.56 -16.22
C TYR A 48 14.03 2.52 -16.50
N GLY A 49 13.30 3.57 -16.15
CA GLY A 49 11.85 3.60 -16.25
C GLY A 49 11.16 2.62 -15.29
N MET A 50 11.82 2.23 -14.18
CA MET A 50 11.30 1.31 -13.17
C MET A 50 10.34 2.05 -12.23
N PRO A 51 9.08 1.63 -12.11
CA PRO A 51 8.16 2.24 -11.16
C PRO A 51 8.59 2.02 -9.69
N THR A 52 8.42 3.05 -8.87
CA THR A 52 8.70 2.98 -7.43
C THR A 52 7.42 3.02 -6.61
N LEU A 53 7.30 2.14 -5.62
CA LEU A 53 6.25 2.13 -4.62
C LEU A 53 6.82 2.53 -3.27
N ALA A 54 6.31 3.62 -2.69
CA ALA A 54 6.63 3.99 -1.32
C ALA A 54 5.64 3.32 -0.35
N VAL A 55 6.17 2.54 0.59
CA VAL A 55 5.40 2.03 1.72
C VAL A 55 5.50 3.02 2.86
N THR A 56 4.42 3.74 3.17
CA THR A 56 4.45 4.76 4.22
C THR A 56 4.08 4.16 5.57
N ALA A 57 4.84 4.54 6.58
CA ALA A 57 4.51 4.33 7.98
C ALA A 57 4.82 5.60 8.76
N VAL A 58 4.21 5.74 9.91
CA VAL A 58 4.47 6.84 10.83
C VAL A 58 5.16 6.35 12.10
N GLY A 59 6.01 7.21 12.67
CA GLY A 59 6.73 6.92 13.91
C GLY A 59 5.78 6.65 15.08
N LYS A 60 6.29 6.00 16.14
CA LYS A 60 5.50 5.62 17.32
C LYS A 60 4.87 6.79 18.07
N GLY A 61 5.39 8.00 17.88
CA GLY A 61 4.86 9.22 18.48
C GLY A 61 3.76 9.90 17.67
N LEU A 62 3.41 9.37 16.50
CA LEU A 62 2.36 9.90 15.64
C LEU A 62 1.19 8.92 15.57
N GLU A 63 -0.02 9.46 15.50
CA GLU A 63 -1.23 8.68 15.32
C GLU A 63 -1.32 8.15 13.86
N ARG A 64 -1.99 7.01 13.69
CA ARG A 64 -2.30 6.47 12.35
C ARG A 64 -3.64 7.01 11.87
N ASP A 65 -3.71 8.31 11.72
CA ASP A 65 -4.88 9.04 11.26
C ASP A 65 -4.68 9.61 9.85
N SER A 66 -5.73 10.21 9.29
CA SER A 66 -5.70 10.79 7.95
C SER A 66 -4.71 11.96 7.82
N ARG A 67 -4.40 12.68 8.91
CA ARG A 67 -3.45 13.78 8.91
C ARG A 67 -2.02 13.30 8.69
N TYR A 68 -1.55 12.37 9.53
CA TYR A 68 -0.16 11.93 9.49
C TYR A 68 0.09 10.91 8.38
N LEU A 69 -0.86 10.01 8.09
CA LEU A 69 -0.78 9.12 6.94
C LEU A 69 -0.89 9.90 5.62
N GLY A 70 -1.72 10.95 5.57
CA GLY A 70 -1.80 11.86 4.43
C GLY A 70 -0.50 12.63 4.21
N LEU A 71 0.11 13.18 5.27
CA LEU A 71 1.41 13.83 5.20
C LEU A 71 2.49 12.87 4.65
N ALA A 72 2.59 11.66 5.20
CA ALA A 72 3.57 10.68 4.76
C ALA A 72 3.34 10.26 3.29
N SER A 73 2.07 10.09 2.89
CA SER A 73 1.72 9.75 1.50
C SER A 73 2.08 10.87 0.53
N ARG A 74 1.85 12.12 0.92
CA ARG A 74 2.20 13.28 0.12
C ARG A 74 3.72 13.46 -0.02
N ILE A 75 4.47 13.33 1.08
CA ILE A 75 5.96 13.33 1.04
C ILE A 75 6.45 12.27 0.05
N ALA A 76 5.91 11.05 0.11
CA ALA A 76 6.28 9.98 -0.80
C ALA A 76 6.06 10.33 -2.28
N GLY A 77 4.87 10.88 -2.59
CA GLY A 77 4.54 11.31 -3.95
C GLY A 77 5.43 12.45 -4.45
N GLU A 78 5.72 13.43 -3.58
CA GLU A 78 6.60 14.57 -3.91
C GLU A 78 8.07 14.15 -4.07
N LEU A 79 8.51 13.07 -3.42
CA LEU A 79 9.82 12.46 -3.64
C LEU A 79 9.93 11.62 -4.92
N GLY A 80 8.83 11.45 -5.67
CA GLY A 80 8.82 10.75 -6.95
C GLY A 80 8.28 9.32 -6.91
N ALA A 81 7.63 8.89 -5.83
CA ALA A 81 6.90 7.63 -5.84
C ALA A 81 5.87 7.63 -6.98
N ARG A 82 5.75 6.49 -7.68
CA ARG A 82 4.69 6.28 -8.69
C ARG A 82 3.42 5.69 -8.10
N ILE A 83 3.53 5.04 -6.95
CA ILE A 83 2.43 4.49 -6.16
C ILE A 83 2.78 4.66 -4.69
N VAL A 84 1.78 4.93 -3.86
CA VAL A 84 1.94 4.97 -2.41
C VAL A 84 1.09 3.87 -1.77
N LYS A 85 1.67 3.11 -0.87
CA LYS A 85 0.99 2.15 -0.01
C LYS A 85 0.93 2.69 1.41
N THR A 86 -0.29 2.83 1.95
CA THR A 86 -0.50 3.31 3.33
C THR A 86 -1.59 2.49 4.04
N TYR A 87 -1.83 2.76 5.32
CA TYR A 87 -2.90 2.11 6.08
C TYR A 87 -4.24 2.80 5.84
N TYR A 88 -5.32 2.00 5.80
CA TYR A 88 -6.68 2.54 5.88
C TYR A 88 -6.93 3.14 7.26
N CYS A 89 -7.61 4.29 7.29
CA CYS A 89 -8.04 4.98 8.51
C CYS A 89 -9.33 5.76 8.25
N ASP A 90 -9.93 6.31 9.30
CA ASP A 90 -11.06 7.21 9.16
C ASP A 90 -10.68 8.43 8.31
N ASN A 91 -11.66 8.96 7.54
CA ASN A 91 -11.45 10.07 6.61
C ASN A 91 -10.34 9.78 5.55
N PHE A 92 -10.29 8.56 5.02
CA PHE A 92 -9.28 8.12 4.06
C PHE A 92 -9.31 8.91 2.74
N GLU A 93 -10.47 9.46 2.38
CA GLU A 93 -10.64 10.35 1.22
C GLU A 93 -9.72 11.58 1.28
N HIS A 94 -9.40 12.07 2.48
CA HIS A 94 -8.43 13.16 2.63
C HIS A 94 -7.04 12.72 2.14
N ILE A 95 -6.64 11.47 2.37
CA ILE A 95 -5.34 10.94 1.91
C ILE A 95 -5.33 10.83 0.38
N THR A 96 -6.35 10.21 -0.19
CA THR A 96 -6.41 9.98 -1.64
C THR A 96 -6.56 11.26 -2.45
N SER A 97 -7.29 12.25 -1.94
CA SER A 97 -7.48 13.55 -2.61
C SER A 97 -6.26 14.47 -2.53
N THR A 98 -5.39 14.29 -1.54
CA THR A 98 -4.19 15.14 -1.34
C THR A 98 -2.89 14.49 -1.81
N CYS A 99 -2.87 13.19 -2.05
CA CYS A 99 -1.71 12.48 -2.60
C CYS A 99 -1.69 12.64 -4.14
N PRO A 100 -0.57 13.09 -4.74
CA PRO A 100 -0.50 13.35 -6.19
C PRO A 100 -0.39 12.08 -7.05
N VAL A 101 -0.29 10.90 -6.44
CA VAL A 101 -0.13 9.61 -7.11
C VAL A 101 -1.14 8.59 -6.58
N PRO A 102 -1.42 7.49 -7.32
CA PRO A 102 -2.33 6.45 -6.85
C PRO A 102 -1.94 5.90 -5.47
N VAL A 103 -2.94 5.74 -4.61
CA VAL A 103 -2.78 5.20 -3.26
C VAL A 103 -3.41 3.81 -3.19
N VAL A 104 -2.69 2.84 -2.65
CA VAL A 104 -3.20 1.50 -2.33
C VAL A 104 -3.15 1.27 -0.82
N ILE A 105 -4.07 0.47 -0.28
CA ILE A 105 -4.08 0.20 1.15
C ILE A 105 -3.30 -1.05 1.53
N ALA A 106 -2.59 -0.96 2.66
CA ALA A 106 -1.98 -2.10 3.33
C ALA A 106 -3.04 -2.89 4.10
N GLY A 107 -2.98 -4.22 4.05
CA GLY A 107 -3.92 -5.10 4.79
C GLY A 107 -3.74 -5.13 6.30
N GLY A 108 -2.63 -4.63 6.83
CA GLY A 108 -2.38 -4.61 8.26
C GLY A 108 -2.25 -6.01 8.90
N LYS A 109 -2.78 -6.17 10.11
CA LYS A 109 -2.87 -7.46 10.79
C LYS A 109 -3.97 -8.32 10.14
N LYS A 110 -3.88 -9.65 10.32
CA LYS A 110 -4.98 -10.56 9.93
C LYS A 110 -6.25 -10.19 10.73
N VAL A 111 -7.34 -10.04 10.00
CA VAL A 111 -8.71 -9.84 10.51
C VAL A 111 -9.63 -10.89 9.87
N PRO A 112 -10.90 -11.05 10.31
CA PRO A 112 -11.86 -11.88 9.61
C PRO A 112 -11.98 -11.51 8.13
N GLU A 113 -12.26 -12.49 7.27
CA GLU A 113 -12.32 -12.28 5.82
C GLU A 113 -13.37 -11.23 5.43
N SER A 114 -14.55 -11.25 6.08
CA SER A 114 -15.60 -10.23 5.90
C SER A 114 -15.09 -8.82 6.17
N ASP A 115 -14.33 -8.65 7.25
CA ASP A 115 -13.80 -7.34 7.66
C ASP A 115 -12.72 -6.86 6.69
N ALA A 116 -11.86 -7.77 6.22
CA ALA A 116 -10.85 -7.44 5.22
C ALA A 116 -11.46 -6.97 3.89
N LEU A 117 -12.55 -7.63 3.45
CA LEU A 117 -13.29 -7.26 2.25
C LEU A 117 -14.04 -5.93 2.42
N ASP A 118 -14.62 -5.69 3.60
CA ASP A 118 -15.28 -4.42 3.92
C ASP A 118 -14.29 -3.26 3.97
N ILE A 119 -13.11 -3.45 4.56
CA ILE A 119 -12.01 -2.46 4.54
C ILE A 119 -11.56 -2.18 3.10
N ALA A 120 -11.37 -3.21 2.28
CA ALA A 120 -11.02 -3.04 0.88
C ALA A 120 -12.06 -2.22 0.12
N TYR A 121 -13.35 -2.55 0.29
CA TYR A 121 -14.46 -1.81 -0.31
C TYR A 121 -14.48 -0.34 0.12
N LYS A 122 -14.45 -0.08 1.42
CA LYS A 122 -14.45 1.29 1.95
C LYS A 122 -13.27 2.11 1.44
N ALA A 123 -12.09 1.51 1.35
CA ALA A 123 -10.91 2.18 0.83
C ALA A 123 -11.06 2.55 -0.66
N VAL A 124 -11.58 1.63 -1.48
CA VAL A 124 -11.84 1.89 -2.92
C VAL A 124 -12.89 2.99 -3.08
N GLN A 125 -13.98 2.96 -2.29
CA GLN A 125 -14.99 4.03 -2.30
C GLN A 125 -14.43 5.39 -1.86
N ALA A 126 -13.40 5.39 -0.99
CA ALA A 126 -12.68 6.59 -0.57
C ALA A 126 -11.52 6.97 -1.51
N GLY A 127 -11.48 6.43 -2.74
CA GLY A 127 -10.53 6.82 -3.78
C GLY A 127 -9.22 6.03 -3.81
N ALA A 128 -9.07 4.93 -3.05
CA ALA A 128 -7.92 4.05 -3.22
C ALA A 128 -7.93 3.40 -4.61
N ALA A 129 -6.77 3.33 -5.26
CA ALA A 129 -6.60 2.66 -6.54
C ALA A 129 -6.65 1.13 -6.43
N GLY A 130 -6.56 0.59 -5.21
CA GLY A 130 -6.59 -0.84 -4.94
C GLY A 130 -6.03 -1.18 -3.57
N VAL A 131 -5.63 -2.44 -3.44
CA VAL A 131 -5.09 -2.99 -2.18
C VAL A 131 -3.77 -3.72 -2.42
N ASP A 132 -2.90 -3.70 -1.41
CA ASP A 132 -1.70 -4.51 -1.32
C ASP A 132 -1.71 -5.24 0.03
N MET A 133 -2.46 -6.34 0.08
CA MET A 133 -2.74 -7.13 1.27
C MET A 133 -1.99 -8.47 1.23
N GLY A 134 -1.13 -8.71 2.22
CA GLY A 134 -0.46 -10.01 2.39
C GLY A 134 -1.26 -10.96 3.29
N ARG A 135 -1.17 -10.74 4.61
CA ARG A 135 -1.72 -11.65 5.63
C ARG A 135 -3.22 -11.92 5.50
N ASN A 136 -4.02 -10.95 5.12
CA ASN A 136 -5.45 -11.13 4.92
C ASN A 136 -5.79 -12.00 3.70
N ILE A 137 -4.82 -12.23 2.80
CA ILE A 137 -4.97 -13.14 1.68
C ILE A 137 -4.42 -14.52 2.05
N PHE A 138 -3.09 -14.64 2.27
CA PHE A 138 -2.45 -15.95 2.39
C PHE A 138 -2.73 -16.68 3.72
N GLN A 139 -3.24 -15.98 4.74
CA GLN A 139 -3.70 -16.57 6.00
C GLN A 139 -5.22 -16.74 6.08
N SER A 140 -5.96 -16.50 5.00
CA SER A 140 -7.37 -16.85 4.91
C SER A 140 -7.54 -18.37 4.80
N GLU A 141 -8.72 -18.88 5.13
CA GLU A 141 -8.99 -20.33 4.98
C GLU A 141 -8.91 -20.78 3.51
N SER A 142 -9.24 -19.90 2.56
CA SER A 142 -9.11 -20.16 1.11
C SER A 142 -8.45 -18.95 0.42
N PRO A 143 -7.11 -18.91 0.29
CA PRO A 143 -6.40 -17.79 -0.33
C PRO A 143 -6.83 -17.49 -1.77
N VAL A 144 -7.14 -18.52 -2.56
CA VAL A 144 -7.58 -18.36 -3.96
C VAL A 144 -8.94 -17.67 -4.01
N ALA A 145 -9.92 -18.14 -3.22
CA ALA A 145 -11.23 -17.51 -3.10
C ALA A 145 -11.11 -16.05 -2.61
N MET A 146 -10.20 -15.80 -1.64
CA MET A 146 -9.97 -14.46 -1.09
C MET A 146 -9.39 -13.50 -2.14
N VAL A 147 -8.46 -13.95 -2.98
CA VAL A 147 -7.95 -13.13 -4.10
C VAL A 147 -9.07 -12.78 -5.07
N GLN A 148 -9.93 -13.73 -5.42
CA GLN A 148 -11.05 -13.50 -6.34
C GLN A 148 -12.07 -12.52 -5.75
N ALA A 149 -12.41 -12.67 -4.47
CA ALA A 149 -13.31 -11.76 -3.76
C ALA A 149 -12.73 -10.32 -3.68
N VAL A 150 -11.46 -10.18 -3.32
CA VAL A 150 -10.79 -8.87 -3.32
C VAL A 150 -10.73 -8.27 -4.72
N ARG A 151 -10.46 -9.09 -5.76
CA ARG A 151 -10.47 -8.64 -7.15
C ARG A 151 -11.84 -8.10 -7.55
N ALA A 152 -12.94 -8.77 -7.15
CA ALA A 152 -14.30 -8.29 -7.42
C ALA A 152 -14.57 -6.91 -6.76
N VAL A 153 -14.09 -6.70 -5.52
CA VAL A 153 -14.16 -5.38 -4.87
C VAL A 153 -13.42 -4.31 -5.66
N VAL A 154 -12.17 -4.58 -6.06
CA VAL A 154 -11.29 -3.56 -6.66
C VAL A 154 -11.65 -3.27 -8.12
N HIS A 155 -12.03 -4.28 -8.89
CA HIS A 155 -12.19 -4.15 -10.35
C HIS A 155 -13.62 -4.29 -10.86
N GLU A 156 -14.53 -4.84 -10.06
CA GLU A 156 -15.91 -5.10 -10.46
C GLU A 156 -16.91 -4.31 -9.62
N ASN A 157 -16.39 -3.50 -8.68
CA ASN A 157 -17.19 -2.63 -7.79
C ASN A 157 -18.16 -3.42 -6.87
N ALA A 158 -17.83 -4.68 -6.57
CA ALA A 158 -18.59 -5.48 -5.61
C ALA A 158 -18.50 -4.86 -4.22
N THR A 159 -19.60 -4.84 -3.48
CA THR A 159 -19.58 -4.46 -2.06
C THR A 159 -18.83 -5.49 -1.22
N GLY A 160 -18.38 -5.10 -0.02
CA GLY A 160 -17.74 -6.05 0.91
C GLY A 160 -18.63 -7.27 1.22
N ALA A 161 -19.94 -7.05 1.32
CA ALA A 161 -20.92 -8.13 1.56
C ALA A 161 -21.03 -9.09 0.36
N GLU A 162 -21.19 -8.58 -0.85
CA GLU A 162 -21.25 -9.39 -2.08
C GLU A 162 -19.95 -10.18 -2.30
N ALA A 163 -18.80 -9.53 -2.08
CA ALA A 163 -17.51 -10.19 -2.17
C ALA A 163 -17.33 -11.29 -1.11
N PHE A 164 -17.91 -11.12 0.08
CA PHE A 164 -17.88 -12.16 1.13
C PHE A 164 -18.79 -13.34 0.79
N GLU A 165 -19.97 -13.13 0.19
CA GLU A 165 -20.78 -14.23 -0.35
C GLU A 165 -20.02 -14.99 -1.44
N MET A 166 -19.42 -14.27 -2.40
CA MET A 166 -18.56 -14.87 -3.44
C MET A 166 -17.41 -15.69 -2.82
N TYR A 167 -16.76 -15.17 -1.78
CA TYR A 167 -15.71 -15.91 -1.06
C TYR A 167 -16.23 -17.24 -0.50
N LYS A 168 -17.44 -17.26 0.10
CA LYS A 168 -18.05 -18.47 0.66
C LYS A 168 -18.40 -19.50 -0.41
N ASP A 169 -18.89 -19.04 -1.55
CA ASP A 169 -19.27 -19.91 -2.68
C ASP A 169 -18.03 -20.54 -3.37
N LEU A 170 -16.89 -19.86 -3.33
CA LEU A 170 -15.63 -20.31 -3.95
C LEU A 170 -14.71 -21.09 -3.00
N LYS A 171 -15.00 -21.10 -1.71
CA LYS A 171 -14.22 -21.79 -0.67
C LYS A 171 -14.48 -23.30 -0.67
#